data_decaefb854894847e4e62f49e2f764e2
#
_entry.id   decaefb854894847e4e62f49e2f764e2
#
_cell.length_a   1.000
_cell.length_b   1.000
_cell.length_c   1.000
_cell.angle_alpha   90.00
_cell.angle_beta   90.00
_cell.angle_gamma   90.00
#
_symmetry.space_group_name_H-M   'P 1'
#
loop_
_entity.id
_entity.type
_entity.pdbx_description
1 polymer ?
#
loop_
_entity_poly.entity_id
_entity_poly.type
_entity_poly.pdbx_seq_one_letter_code
_entity_poly.pdbx_strand_id
1 'polypeptide(L)'
;KTLRVSPVANSQVKDIEKAIGASNLGLSVATDEAGLRVIFPMLTTENREKMVKVLKERLEEARIRVRSVREKTQKDIEEKEKNGEMSEDDKFRAKEDLQKKVDEANTKLEDLFKVKENEILNN
;
A
#
# COMPACT_ATOMS: atom_id res chain seq x y z
N LYS A 1 -23.62 -1.67 -5.90
CA LYS A 1 -22.55 -2.62 -5.56
C LYS A 1 -22.46 -2.80 -4.05
N THR A 2 -22.54 -4.02 -3.62
CA THR A 2 -22.55 -4.37 -2.19
C THR A 2 -21.62 -5.54 -1.94
N LEU A 3 -20.82 -5.41 -0.89
CA LEU A 3 -19.93 -6.47 -0.43
C LEU A 3 -20.44 -6.98 0.91
N ARG A 4 -20.55 -8.30 1.06
CA ARG A 4 -20.94 -8.89 2.32
C ARG A 4 -19.73 -9.30 3.13
N VAL A 5 -19.71 -8.92 4.40
CA VAL A 5 -18.67 -9.30 5.35
C VAL A 5 -19.30 -10.10 6.48
N SER A 6 -18.88 -11.36 6.64
CA SER A 6 -19.39 -12.25 7.68
C SER A 6 -18.24 -12.60 8.64
N PRO A 7 -18.11 -11.89 9.77
CA PRO A 7 -17.06 -12.18 10.73
C PRO A 7 -17.33 -13.51 11.45
N VAL A 8 -16.28 -14.18 11.91
CA VAL A 8 -16.38 -15.44 12.63
C VAL A 8 -17.08 -15.27 13.99
N ALA A 9 -16.87 -14.13 14.64
CA ALA A 9 -17.48 -13.79 15.93
C ALA A 9 -18.36 -12.53 15.79
N ASN A 10 -19.57 -12.59 16.34
CA ASN A 10 -20.49 -11.45 16.35
C ASN A 10 -19.92 -10.21 17.04
N SER A 11 -19.02 -10.40 18.02
CA SER A 11 -18.34 -9.30 18.71
C SER A 11 -17.45 -8.46 17.79
N GLN A 12 -17.04 -9.00 16.64
CA GLN A 12 -16.19 -8.30 15.67
C GLN A 12 -16.96 -7.35 14.76
N VAL A 13 -18.28 -7.49 14.68
CA VAL A 13 -19.14 -6.69 13.80
C VAL A 13 -18.98 -5.18 14.04
N LYS A 14 -19.03 -4.77 15.30
CA LYS A 14 -18.89 -3.34 15.67
C LYS A 14 -17.50 -2.82 15.39
N ASP A 15 -16.48 -3.63 15.61
CA ASP A 15 -15.10 -3.23 15.36
C ASP A 15 -14.83 -3.04 13.87
N ILE A 16 -15.37 -3.92 13.03
CA ILE A 16 -15.29 -3.82 11.58
C ILE A 16 -16.05 -2.60 11.09
N GLU A 17 -17.26 -2.35 11.61
CA GLU A 17 -18.04 -1.18 11.27
C GLU A 17 -17.29 0.12 11.57
N LYS A 18 -16.68 0.22 12.75
CA LYS A 18 -15.85 1.38 13.12
C LYS A 18 -14.65 1.56 12.21
N ALA A 19 -13.96 0.45 11.88
CA ALA A 19 -12.80 0.49 11.00
C ALA A 19 -13.17 1.01 9.60
N ILE A 20 -14.28 0.57 9.05
CA ILE A 20 -14.78 1.01 7.76
C ILE A 20 -15.19 2.49 7.81
N GLY A 21 -15.88 2.91 8.86
CA GLY A 21 -16.25 4.30 9.08
C GLY A 21 -15.04 5.22 9.20
N ALA A 22 -13.97 4.76 9.84
CA ALA A 22 -12.73 5.52 10.00
C ALA A 22 -11.85 5.56 8.75
N SER A 23 -12.13 4.72 7.76
CA SER A 23 -11.31 4.60 6.54
C SER A 23 -11.42 5.79 5.58
N ASN A 24 -12.40 6.64 5.73
CA ASN A 24 -12.69 7.78 4.85
C ASN A 24 -12.92 7.40 3.38
N LEU A 25 -13.37 6.16 3.14
CA LEU A 25 -13.64 5.68 1.77
C LEU A 25 -15.05 6.04 1.30
N GLY A 26 -15.87 6.65 2.14
CA GLY A 26 -17.24 7.02 1.80
C GLY A 26 -18.20 5.83 1.68
N LEU A 27 -17.86 4.72 2.30
CA LEU A 27 -18.69 3.51 2.29
C LEU A 27 -19.77 3.57 3.36
N SER A 28 -20.95 3.02 3.05
CA SER A 28 -22.03 2.82 4.02
C SER A 28 -22.03 1.39 4.51
N VAL A 29 -22.36 1.20 5.77
CA VAL A 29 -22.41 -0.13 6.40
C VAL A 29 -23.83 -0.36 6.93
N ALA A 30 -24.41 -1.50 6.56
CA ALA A 30 -25.68 -1.99 7.13
C ALA A 30 -25.39 -3.30 7.85
N THR A 31 -25.82 -3.38 9.12
CA THR A 31 -25.66 -4.57 9.95
C THR A 31 -26.93 -5.41 9.87
N ASP A 32 -26.80 -6.71 9.67
CA ASP A 32 -27.90 -7.68 9.74
C ASP A 32 -27.51 -8.90 10.57
N GLU A 33 -28.41 -9.89 10.66
CA GLU A 33 -28.17 -11.10 11.47
C GLU A 33 -26.98 -11.93 10.99
N ALA A 34 -26.64 -11.85 9.69
CA ALA A 34 -25.58 -12.63 9.10
C ALA A 34 -24.25 -11.87 9.00
N GLY A 35 -24.19 -10.63 9.47
CA GLY A 35 -22.98 -9.83 9.45
C GLY A 35 -23.20 -8.41 8.94
N LEU A 36 -22.29 -7.92 8.13
CA LEU A 36 -22.27 -6.56 7.60
C LEU A 36 -22.47 -6.55 6.09
N ARG A 37 -23.22 -5.59 5.59
CA ARG A 37 -23.22 -5.25 4.17
C ARG A 37 -22.53 -3.92 3.99
N VAL A 38 -21.47 -3.92 3.18
CA VAL A 38 -20.73 -2.72 2.81
C VAL A 38 -21.25 -2.24 1.48
N ILE A 39 -21.86 -1.05 1.48
CA ILE A 39 -22.51 -0.47 0.32
C ILE A 39 -21.59 0.57 -0.30
N PHE A 40 -21.28 0.40 -1.58
CA PHE A 40 -20.47 1.34 -2.35
C PHE A 40 -21.42 2.34 -3.01
N PRO A 41 -21.35 3.65 -2.64
CA PRO A 41 -22.17 4.66 -3.27
C PRO A 41 -21.72 4.88 -4.72
N MET A 42 -22.59 5.54 -5.50
CA MET A 42 -22.17 6.04 -6.80
C MET A 42 -20.98 7.00 -6.60
N LEU A 43 -19.92 6.79 -7.40
CA LEU A 43 -18.72 7.60 -7.30
C LEU A 43 -18.99 9.01 -7.83
N THR A 44 -19.08 9.97 -6.92
CA THR A 44 -19.13 11.40 -7.24
C THR A 44 -17.72 11.89 -7.57
N THR A 45 -17.63 13.03 -8.24
CA THR A 45 -16.33 13.69 -8.49
C THR A 45 -15.55 13.92 -7.18
N GLU A 46 -16.26 14.38 -6.14
CA GLU A 46 -15.65 14.60 -4.82
C GLU A 46 -15.11 13.30 -4.21
N ASN A 47 -15.88 12.22 -4.31
CA ASN A 47 -15.41 10.92 -3.78
C ASN A 47 -14.24 10.38 -4.57
N ARG A 48 -14.21 10.55 -5.87
CA ARG A 48 -13.08 10.17 -6.73
C ARG A 48 -11.82 10.92 -6.33
N GLU A 49 -11.92 12.21 -6.11
CA GLU A 49 -10.79 13.04 -5.67
C GLU A 49 -10.25 12.60 -4.31
N LYS A 50 -11.12 12.28 -3.37
CA LYS A 50 -10.73 11.75 -2.06
C LYS A 50 -10.01 10.40 -2.18
N MET A 51 -10.51 9.53 -3.05
CA MET A 51 -9.87 8.22 -3.30
C MET A 51 -8.49 8.38 -3.91
N VAL A 52 -8.32 9.29 -4.86
CA VAL A 52 -7.01 9.59 -5.46
C VAL A 52 -6.05 10.15 -4.43
N LYS A 53 -6.52 11.00 -3.53
CA LYS A 53 -5.71 11.53 -2.43
C LYS A 53 -5.19 10.42 -1.52
N VAL A 54 -6.07 9.49 -1.13
CA VAL A 54 -5.68 8.33 -0.33
C VAL A 54 -4.67 7.47 -1.09
N LEU A 55 -4.89 7.28 -2.38
CA LEU A 55 -3.97 6.52 -3.23
C LEU A 55 -2.56 7.16 -3.27
N LYS A 56 -2.48 8.48 -3.38
CA LYS A 56 -1.21 9.21 -3.32
C LYS A 56 -0.49 9.03 -1.99
N GLU A 57 -1.23 9.06 -0.90
CA GLU A 57 -0.69 8.82 0.44
C GLU A 57 -0.11 7.40 0.56
N ARG A 58 -0.81 6.40 0.02
CA ARG A 58 -0.35 5.01 0.01
C ARG A 58 0.91 4.83 -0.85
N LEU A 59 0.97 5.51 -1.97
CA LEU A 59 2.16 5.50 -2.83
C LEU A 59 3.37 6.06 -2.09
N GLU A 60 3.20 7.19 -1.41
CA GLU A 60 4.28 7.83 -0.65
C GLU A 60 4.76 6.93 0.50
N GLU A 61 3.84 6.31 1.25
CA GLU A 61 4.18 5.34 2.29
C GLU A 61 5.00 4.18 1.72
N ALA A 62 4.63 3.66 0.56
CA ALA A 62 5.36 2.58 -0.09
C ALA A 62 6.76 3.02 -0.52
N ARG A 63 6.90 4.23 -1.06
CA ARG A 63 8.20 4.80 -1.43
C ARG A 63 9.13 4.96 -0.23
N ILE A 64 8.59 5.40 0.89
CA ILE A 64 9.33 5.54 2.15
C ILE A 64 9.82 4.17 2.62
N ARG A 65 9.01 3.14 2.54
CA ARG A 65 9.40 1.77 2.90
C ARG A 65 10.52 1.23 2.00
N VAL A 66 10.43 1.47 0.71
CA VAL A 66 11.48 1.08 -0.24
C VAL A 66 12.80 1.77 0.11
N ARG A 67 12.76 3.06 0.40
CA ARG A 67 13.93 3.83 0.82
C ARG A 67 14.54 3.29 2.12
N SER A 68 13.71 2.98 3.09
CA SER A 68 14.15 2.45 4.39
C SER A 68 14.86 1.11 4.23
N VAL A 69 14.31 0.21 3.43
CA VAL A 69 14.94 -1.09 3.13
C VAL A 69 16.25 -0.91 2.38
N ARG A 70 16.29 0.02 1.43
CA ARG A 70 17.51 0.36 0.69
C ARG A 70 18.63 0.80 1.63
N GLU A 71 18.34 1.75 2.52
CA GLU A 71 19.32 2.27 3.48
C GLU A 71 19.84 1.19 4.41
N LYS A 72 18.96 0.35 4.92
CA LYS A 72 19.33 -0.77 5.78
C LYS A 72 20.21 -1.77 5.04
N THR A 73 19.86 -2.12 3.82
CA THR A 73 20.63 -3.06 3.00
C THR A 73 22.00 -2.49 2.63
N GLN A 74 22.09 -1.18 2.33
CA GLN A 74 23.38 -0.52 2.08
C GLN A 74 24.29 -0.59 3.29
N LYS A 75 23.78 -0.37 4.50
CA LYS A 75 24.56 -0.50 5.73
C LYS A 75 25.08 -1.93 5.94
N ASP A 76 24.22 -2.92 5.70
CA ASP A 76 24.61 -4.33 5.82
C ASP A 76 25.74 -4.69 4.83
N ILE A 77 25.68 -4.20 3.62
CA ILE A 77 26.71 -4.39 2.60
C ILE A 77 28.03 -3.75 3.03
N GLU A 78 27.98 -2.52 3.54
CA GLU A 78 29.16 -1.79 4.02
C GLU A 78 29.81 -2.48 5.20
N GLU A 79 29.02 -3.00 6.15
CA GLU A 79 29.53 -3.75 7.29
C GLU A 79 30.21 -5.05 6.89
N LYS A 80 29.65 -5.78 5.93
CA LYS A 80 30.24 -7.02 5.42
C LYS A 80 31.60 -6.79 4.78
N GLU A 81 31.72 -5.72 3.98
CA GLU A 81 33.01 -5.35 3.38
C GLU A 81 34.01 -4.95 4.46
N LYS A 82 33.61 -4.14 5.42
CA LYS A 82 34.43 -3.69 6.53
C LYS A 82 34.93 -4.84 7.40
N ASN A 83 34.11 -5.87 7.57
CA ASN A 83 34.43 -7.06 8.37
C ASN A 83 35.21 -8.11 7.57
N GLY A 84 35.53 -7.84 6.31
CA GLY A 84 36.28 -8.78 5.46
C GLY A 84 35.46 -9.93 4.89
N GLU A 85 34.14 -9.90 5.06
CA GLU A 85 33.20 -10.91 4.51
C GLU A 85 32.90 -10.71 3.03
N MET A 86 33.23 -9.55 2.51
CA MET A 86 32.96 -9.15 1.13
C MET A 86 34.14 -8.33 0.61
N SER A 87 34.52 -8.55 -0.65
CA SER A 87 35.51 -7.72 -1.31
C SER A 87 34.95 -6.36 -1.72
N GLU A 88 35.84 -5.42 -2.02
CA GLU A 88 35.43 -4.10 -2.51
C GLU A 88 34.67 -4.18 -3.84
N ASP A 89 35.11 -5.08 -4.74
CA ASP A 89 34.43 -5.34 -6.01
C ASP A 89 33.01 -5.93 -5.78
N ASP A 90 32.88 -6.88 -4.87
CA ASP A 90 31.60 -7.49 -4.52
C ASP A 90 30.65 -6.47 -3.89
N LYS A 91 31.17 -5.58 -3.06
CA LYS A 91 30.41 -4.46 -2.49
C LYS A 91 29.86 -3.57 -3.58
N PHE A 92 30.68 -3.21 -4.55
CA PHE A 92 30.26 -2.36 -5.67
C PHE A 92 29.12 -3.01 -6.47
N ARG A 93 29.29 -4.31 -6.80
CA ARG A 93 28.25 -5.07 -7.52
C ARG A 93 26.97 -5.20 -6.73
N ALA A 94 27.07 -5.46 -5.43
CA ALA A 94 25.90 -5.57 -4.55
C ALA A 94 25.13 -4.25 -4.49
N LYS A 95 25.81 -3.11 -4.43
CA LYS A 95 25.19 -1.79 -4.45
C LYS A 95 24.51 -1.48 -5.79
N GLU A 96 25.13 -1.88 -6.90
CA GLU A 96 24.51 -1.73 -8.23
C GLU A 96 23.24 -2.57 -8.35
N ASP A 97 23.29 -3.84 -7.93
CA ASP A 97 22.13 -4.73 -7.96
C ASP A 97 20.99 -4.20 -7.09
N LEU A 98 21.34 -3.69 -5.90
CA LEU A 98 20.36 -3.06 -5.01
C LEU A 98 19.69 -1.86 -5.68
N GLN A 99 20.46 -1.00 -6.33
CA GLN A 99 19.91 0.17 -7.01
C GLN A 99 18.98 -0.22 -8.15
N LYS A 100 19.33 -1.24 -8.93
CA LYS A 100 18.44 -1.75 -9.99
C LYS A 100 17.12 -2.25 -9.42
N LYS A 101 17.15 -3.01 -8.34
CA LYS A 101 15.94 -3.52 -7.67
C LYS A 101 15.07 -2.39 -7.10
N VAL A 102 15.69 -1.37 -6.54
CA VAL A 102 15.00 -0.18 -6.03
C VAL A 102 14.32 0.56 -7.18
N ASP A 103 15.03 0.77 -8.28
CA ASP A 103 14.49 1.44 -9.46
C ASP A 103 13.30 0.67 -10.06
N GLU A 104 13.43 -0.66 -10.17
CA GLU A 104 12.34 -1.53 -10.62
C GLU A 104 11.12 -1.45 -9.69
N ALA A 105 11.34 -1.48 -8.37
CA ALA A 105 10.26 -1.37 -7.39
C ALA A 105 9.53 -0.03 -7.52
N ASN A 106 10.26 1.07 -7.63
CA ASN A 106 9.68 2.41 -7.79
C ASN A 106 8.91 2.54 -9.10
N THR A 107 9.41 1.97 -10.19
CA THR A 107 8.72 1.95 -11.48
C THR A 107 7.40 1.18 -11.38
N LYS A 108 7.41 0.01 -10.75
CA LYS A 108 6.19 -0.79 -10.52
C LYS A 108 5.16 -0.04 -9.68
N LEU A 109 5.60 0.63 -8.62
CA LEU A 109 4.72 1.42 -7.76
C LEU A 109 4.07 2.56 -8.56
N GLU A 110 4.83 3.26 -9.38
CA GLU A 110 4.32 4.33 -10.20
C GLU A 110 3.33 3.83 -11.26
N ASP A 111 3.63 2.72 -11.92
CA ASP A 111 2.75 2.11 -12.91
C ASP A 111 1.43 1.65 -12.28
N LEU A 112 1.49 0.99 -11.12
CA LEU A 112 0.30 0.58 -10.37
C LEU A 112 -0.54 1.78 -9.96
N PHE A 113 0.12 2.85 -9.53
CA PHE A 113 -0.56 4.09 -9.17
C PHE A 113 -1.32 4.68 -10.37
N LYS A 114 -0.68 4.78 -11.52
CA LYS A 114 -1.29 5.32 -12.75
C LYS A 114 -2.50 4.51 -13.19
N VAL A 115 -2.38 3.18 -13.17
CA VAL A 115 -3.48 2.28 -13.52
C VAL A 115 -4.66 2.49 -12.57
N LYS A 116 -4.39 2.51 -11.29
CA LYS A 116 -5.44 2.67 -10.26
C LYS A 116 -6.07 4.05 -10.29
N GLU A 117 -5.27 5.08 -10.47
CA GLU A 117 -5.76 6.45 -10.63
C GLU A 117 -6.72 6.56 -11.82
N ASN A 118 -6.35 5.97 -12.95
CA ASN A 118 -7.18 5.94 -14.13
C ASN A 118 -8.51 5.20 -13.90
N GLU A 119 -8.46 4.06 -13.22
CA GLU A 119 -9.67 3.31 -12.84
C GLU A 119 -10.60 4.14 -11.95
N ILE A 120 -10.05 4.87 -11.00
CA ILE A 120 -10.83 5.71 -10.08
C ILE A 120 -11.47 6.88 -10.82
N LEU A 121 -10.73 7.54 -11.70
CA LEU A 121 -11.18 8.76 -12.37
C LEU A 121 -12.10 8.50 -13.56
N ASN A 122 -11.97 7.36 -14.22
CA ASN A 122 -12.63 7.08 -15.50
C ASN A 122 -13.67 5.95 -15.46
N ASN A 123 -13.96 5.40 -14.29
CA ASN A 123 -14.98 4.35 -14.16
C ASN A 123 -16.19 4.78 -13.36
#